data_0f0d133ec2f60d0b85cf33e204006153
#
_entry.id   0f0d133ec2f60d0b85cf33e204006153
#
_cell.length_a   1.000
_cell.length_b   1.000
_cell.length_c   1.000
_cell.angle_alpha   90.00
_cell.angle_beta   90.00
_cell.angle_gamma   90.00
#
_symmetry.space_group_name_H-M   'P 1'
#
loop_
_entity.id
_entity.type
_entity.pdbx_description
1 polymer ?
#
loop_
_entity_poly.entity_id
_entity_poly.type
_entity_poly.pdbx_seq_one_letter_code
_entity_poly.pdbx_strand_id
1 'polypeptide(L)'
;ARSLALAALCGMSFAASAVTVDLRHEFIDGGKSDKSNADRVSVSHRFANGFGFSVEAKWKSGGDNTSQPYSDFVGNGHEESITWQWKANKNFSVTPGFNIESNDSRSIYKPNLRVQYSFDNGFYVAARYRYDYTRYPANAGKDDDKVNRGDAWAGFVLGDWRTELNYVYARSSEGVSRNDNKPYSQEYNVKVAYKLDN
;
A
#
# COMPACT_ATOMS: atom_id res chain seq x y z
N ALA A 1 5.32 21.41 -16.48
CA ALA A 1 4.56 20.19 -16.82
C ALA A 1 4.07 19.40 -15.61
N ARG A 2 4.09 20.00 -14.38
CA ARG A 2 3.68 19.30 -13.13
C ARG A 2 2.23 19.56 -12.72
N SER A 3 1.49 20.39 -13.44
CA SER A 3 0.16 20.86 -13.02
C SER A 3 -1.03 20.20 -13.75
N LEU A 4 -0.81 19.29 -14.70
CA LEU A 4 -1.90 18.71 -15.50
C LEU A 4 -2.57 17.46 -14.90
N ALA A 5 -1.93 16.78 -13.95
CA ALA A 5 -2.48 15.55 -13.39
C ALA A 5 -3.62 15.78 -12.38
N LEU A 6 -3.65 16.93 -11.72
CA LEU A 6 -4.67 17.25 -10.71
C LEU A 6 -6.01 17.74 -11.32
N ALA A 7 -5.96 18.33 -12.51
CA ALA A 7 -7.15 18.90 -13.18
C ALA A 7 -8.04 17.84 -13.86
N ALA A 8 -7.50 16.67 -14.20
CA ALA A 8 -8.26 15.62 -14.88
C ALA A 8 -9.19 14.81 -13.95
N LEU A 9 -8.96 14.84 -12.64
CA LEU A 9 -9.81 14.13 -11.66
C LEU A 9 -11.09 14.88 -11.26
N CYS A 10 -11.17 16.18 -11.48
CA CYS A 10 -12.32 16.99 -11.08
C CYS A 10 -13.51 16.98 -12.07
N GLY A 11 -13.36 16.34 -13.23
CA GLY A 11 -14.36 16.39 -14.32
C GLY A 11 -15.28 15.18 -14.46
N MET A 12 -15.09 14.12 -13.67
CA MET A 12 -15.90 12.91 -13.77
C MET A 12 -16.96 12.86 -12.67
N SER A 13 -18.12 13.46 -12.94
CA SER A 13 -19.34 13.23 -12.14
C SER A 13 -19.83 11.81 -12.42
N PHE A 14 -19.42 10.84 -11.62
CA PHE A 14 -20.01 9.50 -11.64
C PHE A 14 -21.05 9.37 -10.53
N ALA A 15 -22.20 8.81 -10.88
CA ALA A 15 -23.28 8.50 -9.97
C ALA A 15 -22.77 7.71 -8.76
N ALA A 16 -22.95 8.29 -7.58
CA ALA A 16 -23.03 7.71 -6.24
C ALA A 16 -22.31 6.39 -5.95
N SER A 17 -21.01 6.33 -6.16
CA SER A 17 -20.16 5.42 -5.41
C SER A 17 -19.02 6.24 -4.81
N ALA A 18 -18.87 6.16 -3.49
CA ALA A 18 -17.97 7.04 -2.76
C ALA A 18 -16.52 6.86 -3.21
N VAL A 19 -15.91 7.94 -3.70
CA VAL A 19 -14.46 8.05 -3.81
C VAL A 19 -13.92 8.09 -2.37
N THR A 20 -12.96 7.22 -2.07
CA THR A 20 -12.29 7.23 -0.77
C THR A 20 -11.04 8.07 -0.86
N VAL A 21 -10.89 9.02 0.06
CA VAL A 21 -9.65 9.74 0.31
C VAL A 21 -9.07 9.23 1.61
N ASP A 22 -7.84 8.75 1.59
CA ASP A 22 -7.11 8.28 2.77
C ASP A 22 -5.91 9.20 3.01
N LEU A 23 -5.82 9.72 4.22
CA LEU A 23 -4.70 10.53 4.69
C LEU A 23 -3.98 9.72 5.76
N ARG A 24 -2.67 9.51 5.61
CA ARG A 24 -1.88 8.73 6.54
C ARG A 24 -0.62 9.47 6.94
N HIS A 25 -0.38 9.51 8.23
CA HIS A 25 0.91 9.87 8.82
C HIS A 25 1.52 8.63 9.46
N GLU A 26 2.79 8.37 9.18
CA GLU A 26 3.56 7.27 9.76
C GLU A 26 4.76 7.83 10.52
N PHE A 27 4.89 7.45 11.77
CA PHE A 27 6.12 7.60 12.52
C PHE A 27 6.85 6.26 12.50
N ILE A 28 8.08 6.27 11.99
CA ILE A 28 8.91 5.06 11.87
C ILE A 28 10.05 5.18 12.89
N ASP A 29 10.11 4.25 13.83
CA ASP A 29 11.21 4.12 14.79
C ASP A 29 12.01 2.87 14.43
N GLY A 30 13.12 3.06 13.71
CA GLY A 30 14.03 2.00 13.31
C GLY A 30 15.05 1.62 14.40
N GLY A 31 14.92 2.14 15.63
CA GLY A 31 15.91 1.98 16.72
C GLY A 31 17.16 2.84 16.47
N LYS A 32 18.01 2.98 17.48
CA LYS A 32 19.35 3.62 17.52
C LYS A 32 19.62 4.93 16.72
N SER A 33 18.70 5.57 16.04
CA SER A 33 18.81 6.88 15.37
C SER A 33 17.98 7.00 14.09
N ASP A 34 17.39 5.94 13.58
CA ASP A 34 16.61 5.99 12.33
C ASP A 34 15.13 6.25 12.59
N LYS A 35 14.84 7.40 13.24
CA LYS A 35 13.48 7.88 13.35
C LYS A 35 13.13 8.67 12.11
N SER A 36 12.01 8.38 11.51
CA SER A 36 11.54 9.11 10.33
C SER A 36 10.04 9.27 10.35
N ASN A 37 9.56 10.28 9.63
CA ASN A 37 8.15 10.54 9.41
C ASN A 37 7.85 10.42 7.93
N ALA A 38 6.72 9.80 7.60
CA ALA A 38 6.23 9.68 6.25
C ALA A 38 4.74 10.00 6.20
N ASP A 39 4.33 10.66 5.13
CA ASP A 39 2.95 11.06 4.89
C ASP A 39 2.48 10.53 3.55
N ARG A 40 1.21 10.17 3.49
CA ARG A 40 0.59 9.66 2.26
C ARG A 40 -0.80 10.25 2.10
N VAL A 41 -1.12 10.54 0.86
CA VAL A 41 -2.48 10.87 0.42
C VAL A 41 -2.84 9.91 -0.68
N SER A 42 -3.91 9.16 -0.51
CA SER A 42 -4.42 8.30 -1.57
C SER A 42 -5.86 8.63 -1.92
N VAL A 43 -6.18 8.48 -3.20
CA VAL A 43 -7.52 8.55 -3.74
C VAL A 43 -7.82 7.23 -4.40
N SER A 44 -8.92 6.60 -4.02
CA SER A 44 -9.31 5.30 -4.56
C SER A 44 -10.80 5.23 -4.84
N HIS A 45 -11.14 4.37 -5.79
CA HIS A 45 -12.52 4.07 -6.13
C HIS A 45 -12.67 2.62 -6.56
N ARG A 46 -13.82 2.04 -6.23
CA ARG A 46 -14.23 0.72 -6.73
C ARG A 46 -15.60 0.80 -7.36
N PHE A 47 -15.67 0.43 -8.64
CA PHE A 47 -16.91 0.37 -9.40
C PHE A 47 -17.74 -0.86 -9.03
N ALA A 48 -19.02 -0.80 -9.31
CA ALA A 48 -19.97 -1.89 -9.04
C ALA A 48 -19.60 -3.22 -9.76
N ASN A 49 -18.91 -3.13 -10.90
CA ASN A 49 -18.43 -4.30 -11.66
C ASN A 49 -17.19 -4.98 -11.04
N GLY A 50 -16.72 -4.46 -9.87
CA GLY A 50 -15.55 -4.99 -9.17
C GLY A 50 -14.21 -4.37 -9.58
N PHE A 51 -14.15 -3.63 -10.70
CA PHE A 51 -12.94 -2.89 -11.06
C PHE A 51 -12.65 -1.79 -10.02
N GLY A 52 -11.39 -1.62 -9.67
CA GLY A 52 -10.96 -0.59 -8.74
C GLY A 52 -9.62 -0.02 -9.15
N PHE A 53 -9.39 1.23 -8.77
CA PHE A 53 -8.10 1.88 -8.91
C PHE A 53 -7.76 2.67 -7.64
N SER A 54 -6.47 2.94 -7.45
CA SER A 54 -6.00 3.95 -6.49
C SER A 54 -4.77 4.66 -7.02
N VAL A 55 -4.62 5.91 -6.57
CA VAL A 55 -3.43 6.73 -6.80
C VAL A 55 -3.00 7.24 -5.43
N GLU A 56 -1.75 7.03 -5.09
CA GLU A 56 -1.15 7.45 -3.83
C GLU A 56 0.07 8.32 -4.08
N ALA A 57 0.12 9.49 -3.43
CA ALA A 57 1.30 10.33 -3.35
C ALA A 57 1.95 10.19 -1.97
N LYS A 58 3.28 10.13 -1.92
CA LYS A 58 4.08 9.87 -0.73
C LYS A 58 5.07 10.99 -0.48
N TRP A 59 5.22 11.37 0.78
CA TRP A 59 6.22 12.34 1.24
C TRP A 59 6.94 11.80 2.46
N LYS A 60 8.05 12.40 2.79
CA LYS A 60 8.82 12.10 4.01
C LYS A 60 9.48 13.36 4.54
N SER A 61 9.80 13.37 5.83
CA SER A 61 10.72 14.34 6.40
C SER A 61 12.14 14.02 5.93
N GLY A 62 12.79 14.97 5.28
CA GLY A 62 14.10 14.82 4.62
C GLY A 62 15.19 15.72 5.19
N GLY A 63 14.91 16.50 6.24
CA GLY A 63 15.84 17.41 6.87
C GLY A 63 16.82 16.76 7.84
N ASP A 64 17.63 17.54 8.50
CA ASP A 64 18.62 17.09 9.49
C ASP A 64 17.99 16.36 10.68
N ASN A 65 16.72 16.64 10.97
CA ASN A 65 15.96 15.98 12.02
C ASN A 65 14.73 15.26 11.42
N THR A 66 14.94 14.08 10.88
CA THR A 66 13.89 13.25 10.30
C THR A 66 12.83 12.76 11.31
N SER A 67 13.14 12.82 12.61
CA SER A 67 12.20 12.51 13.69
C SER A 67 11.17 13.62 13.93
N GLN A 68 11.40 14.83 13.42
CA GLN A 68 10.45 15.92 13.50
C GLN A 68 9.45 15.86 12.33
N PRO A 69 8.14 15.75 12.60
CA PRO A 69 7.12 15.77 11.55
C PRO A 69 7.25 17.04 10.67
N TYR A 70 7.10 16.82 9.36
CA TYR A 70 7.13 17.89 8.35
C TYR A 70 8.44 18.69 8.23
N SER A 71 9.53 18.24 8.87
CA SER A 71 10.86 18.85 8.70
C SER A 71 11.37 18.56 7.29
N ASP A 72 11.66 19.62 6.50
CA ASP A 72 12.09 19.52 5.10
C ASP A 72 11.28 18.49 4.30
N PHE A 73 9.99 18.76 4.18
CA PHE A 73 9.02 17.89 3.57
C PHE A 73 9.30 17.65 2.07
N VAL A 74 9.75 16.47 1.71
CA VAL A 74 10.16 16.12 0.36
C VAL A 74 9.33 14.99 -0.21
N GLY A 75 9.17 14.97 -1.55
CA GLY A 75 8.50 13.89 -2.25
C GLY A 75 9.22 12.55 -2.06
N ASN A 76 8.46 11.49 -1.79
CA ASN A 76 8.96 10.12 -1.62
C ASN A 76 8.36 9.15 -2.65
N GLY A 77 7.87 9.68 -3.77
CA GLY A 77 7.31 8.91 -4.86
C GLY A 77 5.79 8.81 -4.85
N HIS A 78 5.29 7.94 -5.68
CA HIS A 78 3.85 7.69 -5.87
C HIS A 78 3.61 6.21 -6.14
N GLU A 79 2.36 5.78 -5.97
CA GLU A 79 1.94 4.42 -6.31
C GLU A 79 0.56 4.46 -6.96
N GLU A 80 0.42 3.82 -8.12
CA GLU A 80 -0.83 3.59 -8.81
C GLU A 80 -1.19 2.11 -8.71
N SER A 81 -2.47 1.82 -8.55
CA SER A 81 -2.96 0.45 -8.58
C SER A 81 -4.24 0.29 -9.37
N ILE A 82 -4.36 -0.86 -9.99
CA ILE A 82 -5.59 -1.37 -10.57
C ILE A 82 -5.89 -2.74 -9.98
N THR A 83 -7.16 -3.00 -9.73
CA THR A 83 -7.62 -4.27 -9.15
C THR A 83 -8.95 -4.67 -9.78
N TRP A 84 -9.25 -5.95 -9.77
CA TRP A 84 -10.58 -6.44 -10.10
C TRP A 84 -11.03 -7.45 -9.07
N GLN A 85 -12.10 -7.11 -8.31
CA GLN A 85 -12.65 -7.97 -7.29
C GLN A 85 -13.76 -8.85 -7.89
N TRP A 86 -13.52 -10.13 -7.93
CA TRP A 86 -14.52 -11.14 -8.23
C TRP A 86 -15.05 -11.75 -6.93
N LYS A 87 -16.37 -11.71 -6.74
CA LYS A 87 -17.06 -12.33 -5.61
C LYS A 87 -17.65 -13.65 -6.09
N ALA A 88 -17.05 -14.77 -5.68
CA ALA A 88 -17.58 -16.10 -6.00
C ALA A 88 -18.91 -16.36 -5.26
N ASN A 89 -19.05 -15.78 -4.05
CA ASN A 89 -20.29 -15.78 -3.26
C ASN A 89 -20.22 -14.61 -2.25
N LYS A 90 -21.21 -14.53 -1.33
CA LYS A 90 -21.27 -13.47 -0.32
C LYS A 90 -20.06 -13.44 0.63
N ASN A 91 -19.40 -14.58 0.82
CA ASN A 91 -18.33 -14.76 1.79
C ASN A 91 -16.93 -14.76 1.15
N PHE A 92 -16.79 -15.25 -0.10
CA PHE A 92 -15.50 -15.45 -0.73
C PHE A 92 -15.26 -14.54 -1.93
N SER A 93 -14.11 -13.88 -1.92
CA SER A 93 -13.68 -13.02 -3.04
C SER A 93 -12.22 -13.27 -3.42
N VAL A 94 -11.95 -13.09 -4.71
CA VAL A 94 -10.62 -13.14 -5.33
C VAL A 94 -10.36 -11.78 -5.99
N THR A 95 -9.19 -11.22 -5.76
CA THR A 95 -8.84 -9.88 -6.27
C THR A 95 -7.44 -9.92 -6.87
N PRO A 96 -7.30 -10.20 -8.18
CA PRO A 96 -6.08 -9.89 -8.89
C PRO A 96 -5.85 -8.38 -8.91
N GLY A 97 -4.59 -7.98 -8.86
CA GLY A 97 -4.20 -6.59 -8.87
C GLY A 97 -2.81 -6.39 -9.46
N PHE A 98 -2.55 -5.16 -9.86
CA PHE A 98 -1.25 -4.72 -10.33
C PHE A 98 -1.00 -3.32 -9.80
N ASN A 99 0.16 -3.13 -9.15
CA ASN A 99 0.58 -1.82 -8.65
C ASN A 99 1.90 -1.44 -9.32
N ILE A 100 2.09 -0.15 -9.53
CA ILE A 100 3.36 0.44 -9.92
C ILE A 100 3.70 1.48 -8.86
N GLU A 101 4.85 1.34 -8.23
CA GLU A 101 5.40 2.35 -7.34
C GLU A 101 6.63 2.95 -7.99
N SER A 102 6.74 4.28 -8.01
CA SER A 102 7.88 4.98 -8.60
C SER A 102 8.34 6.13 -7.72
N ASN A 103 9.65 6.32 -7.70
CA ASN A 103 10.31 7.49 -7.14
C ASN A 103 11.51 7.88 -8.03
N ASP A 104 12.29 8.86 -7.60
CA ASP A 104 13.43 9.38 -8.39
C ASP A 104 14.53 8.33 -8.63
N SER A 105 14.58 7.24 -7.87
CA SER A 105 15.65 6.26 -7.90
C SER A 105 15.27 4.90 -8.50
N ARG A 106 13.97 4.56 -8.57
CA ARG A 106 13.52 3.24 -9.01
C ARG A 106 12.03 3.20 -9.33
N SER A 107 11.64 2.17 -10.10
CA SER A 107 10.24 1.77 -10.25
C SER A 107 10.07 0.31 -9.79
N ILE A 108 8.95 0.02 -9.12
CA ILE A 108 8.62 -1.31 -8.63
C ILE A 108 7.29 -1.74 -9.23
N TYR A 109 7.30 -2.84 -9.95
CA TYR A 109 6.12 -3.48 -10.54
C TYR A 109 5.65 -4.59 -9.61
N LYS A 110 4.37 -4.57 -9.22
CA LYS A 110 3.85 -5.41 -8.13
C LYS A 110 2.57 -6.16 -8.55
N PRO A 111 2.64 -7.14 -9.48
CA PRO A 111 1.51 -8.04 -9.70
C PRO A 111 1.17 -8.79 -8.41
N ASN A 112 -0.11 -8.93 -8.14
CA ASN A 112 -0.58 -9.57 -6.92
C ASN A 112 -1.92 -10.26 -7.09
N LEU A 113 -2.19 -11.22 -6.20
CA LEU A 113 -3.46 -11.91 -6.09
C LEU A 113 -3.83 -12.02 -4.62
N ARG A 114 -4.99 -11.45 -4.26
CA ARG A 114 -5.56 -11.54 -2.92
C ARG A 114 -6.81 -12.40 -2.94
N VAL A 115 -6.93 -13.25 -1.91
CA VAL A 115 -8.14 -14.00 -1.60
C VAL A 115 -8.63 -13.60 -0.22
N GLN A 116 -9.94 -13.56 -0.03
CA GLN A 116 -10.55 -13.23 1.26
C GLN A 116 -11.79 -14.07 1.50
N TYR A 117 -11.92 -14.54 2.72
CA TYR A 117 -13.12 -15.17 3.23
C TYR A 117 -13.67 -14.35 4.41
N SER A 118 -14.94 -13.97 4.33
CA SER A 118 -15.65 -13.19 5.35
C SER A 118 -16.74 -14.06 5.97
N PHE A 119 -16.68 -14.23 7.27
CA PHE A 119 -17.68 -14.98 8.03
C PHE A 119 -18.89 -14.10 8.35
N ASP A 120 -20.06 -14.72 8.57
CA ASP A 120 -21.30 -13.97 8.84
C ASP A 120 -21.27 -13.25 10.20
N ASN A 121 -20.35 -13.58 11.09
CA ASN A 121 -20.17 -12.96 12.41
C ASN A 121 -19.26 -11.72 12.40
N GLY A 122 -18.87 -11.21 11.25
CA GLY A 122 -17.99 -10.03 11.11
C GLY A 122 -16.49 -10.36 11.14
N PHE A 123 -16.09 -11.60 11.40
CA PHE A 123 -14.70 -12.02 11.25
C PHE A 123 -14.34 -12.23 9.78
N TYR A 124 -13.08 -11.97 9.40
CA TYR A 124 -12.57 -12.30 8.08
C TYR A 124 -11.10 -12.69 8.14
N VAL A 125 -10.71 -13.49 7.16
CA VAL A 125 -9.31 -13.82 6.89
C VAL A 125 -9.00 -13.51 5.44
N ALA A 126 -7.77 -13.10 5.17
CA ALA A 126 -7.32 -12.87 3.81
C ALA A 126 -5.85 -13.27 3.66
N ALA A 127 -5.48 -13.64 2.44
CA ALA A 127 -4.10 -13.86 2.05
C ALA A 127 -3.82 -13.18 0.72
N ARG A 128 -2.59 -12.73 0.52
CA ARG A 128 -2.12 -12.17 -0.75
C ARG A 128 -0.73 -12.69 -1.05
N TYR A 129 -0.54 -13.11 -2.28
CA TYR A 129 0.78 -13.25 -2.87
C TYR A 129 1.06 -12.04 -3.74
N ARG A 130 2.27 -11.48 -3.65
CA ARG A 130 2.75 -10.36 -4.44
C ARG A 130 4.18 -10.62 -4.89
N TYR A 131 4.44 -10.34 -6.15
CA TYR A 131 5.79 -10.36 -6.71
C TYR A 131 6.22 -8.93 -6.97
N ASP A 132 7.29 -8.47 -6.30
CA ASP A 132 7.81 -7.12 -6.46
C ASP A 132 9.06 -7.18 -7.35
N TYR A 133 8.96 -6.63 -8.56
CA TYR A 133 10.08 -6.47 -9.47
C TYR A 133 10.56 -5.03 -9.42
N THR A 134 11.73 -4.80 -8.83
CA THR A 134 12.36 -3.48 -8.72
C THR A 134 13.30 -3.28 -9.89
N ARG A 135 13.07 -2.22 -10.64
CA ARG A 135 13.93 -1.78 -11.75
C ARG A 135 14.62 -0.47 -11.41
N TYR A 136 15.92 -0.45 -11.58
CA TYR A 136 16.75 0.74 -11.43
C TYR A 136 17.07 1.37 -12.79
N PRO A 137 17.31 2.71 -12.85
CA PRO A 137 17.88 3.35 -14.03
C PRO A 137 19.24 2.75 -14.39
N ALA A 138 19.56 2.68 -15.67
CA ALA A 138 20.81 2.07 -16.16
C ALA A 138 22.10 2.70 -15.56
N ASN A 139 22.03 3.97 -15.18
CA ASN A 139 23.13 4.71 -14.57
C ASN A 139 23.22 4.55 -13.03
N ALA A 140 22.33 3.79 -12.41
CA ALA A 140 22.31 3.63 -10.95
C ALA A 140 23.40 2.69 -10.43
N GLY A 141 24.04 1.88 -11.30
CA GLY A 141 25.04 0.90 -10.91
C GLY A 141 24.51 -0.17 -9.94
N LYS A 142 23.21 -0.46 -10.01
CA LYS A 142 22.50 -1.46 -9.19
C LYS A 142 21.78 -2.43 -10.08
N ASP A 143 21.82 -3.70 -9.72
CA ASP A 143 21.05 -4.74 -10.39
C ASP A 143 19.59 -4.70 -9.94
N ASP A 144 18.69 -5.11 -10.83
CA ASP A 144 17.28 -5.26 -10.55
C ASP A 144 17.06 -6.27 -9.41
N ASP A 145 16.07 -6.02 -8.54
CA ASP A 145 15.73 -6.92 -7.43
C ASP A 145 14.35 -7.55 -7.66
N LYS A 146 14.23 -8.80 -7.25
CA LYS A 146 12.99 -9.59 -7.35
C LYS A 146 12.63 -10.11 -5.97
N VAL A 147 11.44 -9.76 -5.49
CA VAL A 147 10.97 -10.09 -4.16
C VAL A 147 9.65 -10.85 -4.21
N ASN A 148 9.63 -12.02 -3.58
CA ASN A 148 8.41 -12.74 -3.32
C ASN A 148 7.86 -12.30 -1.97
N ARG A 149 6.61 -11.87 -1.93
CA ARG A 149 5.94 -11.38 -0.74
C ARG A 149 4.63 -12.14 -0.51
N GLY A 150 4.44 -12.60 0.72
CA GLY A 150 3.19 -13.15 1.22
C GLY A 150 2.65 -12.25 2.33
N ASP A 151 1.37 -11.92 2.28
CA ASP A 151 0.66 -11.20 3.33
C ASP A 151 -0.50 -12.06 3.82
N ALA A 152 -0.74 -12.09 5.13
CA ALA A 152 -1.90 -12.72 5.75
C ALA A 152 -2.60 -11.73 6.67
N TRP A 153 -3.92 -11.73 6.65
CA TRP A 153 -4.75 -10.88 7.51
C TRP A 153 -5.78 -11.71 8.27
N ALA A 154 -6.03 -11.29 9.50
CA ALA A 154 -7.19 -11.67 10.28
C ALA A 154 -7.81 -10.40 10.84
N GLY A 155 -9.11 -10.21 10.66
CA GLY A 155 -9.78 -8.99 11.10
C GLY A 155 -11.19 -9.25 11.56
N PHE A 156 -11.72 -8.27 12.30
CA PHE A 156 -13.05 -8.32 12.86
C PHE A 156 -13.73 -6.96 12.71
N VAL A 157 -14.99 -6.97 12.30
CA VAL A 157 -15.84 -5.78 12.18
C VAL A 157 -16.98 -5.92 13.19
N LEU A 158 -17.09 -4.96 14.11
CA LEU A 158 -18.14 -4.89 15.12
C LEU A 158 -18.74 -3.48 15.13
N GLY A 159 -19.95 -3.33 14.58
CA GLY A 159 -20.54 -2.01 14.38
C GLY A 159 -19.64 -1.14 13.53
N ASP A 160 -19.25 0.03 14.06
CA ASP A 160 -18.38 0.98 13.39
C ASP A 160 -16.89 0.72 13.60
N TRP A 161 -16.54 -0.25 14.45
CA TRP A 161 -15.16 -0.62 14.71
C TRP A 161 -14.67 -1.70 13.76
N ARG A 162 -13.44 -1.54 13.30
CA ARG A 162 -12.70 -2.55 12.56
C ARG A 162 -11.32 -2.73 13.16
N THR A 163 -10.99 -3.96 13.52
CA THR A 163 -9.64 -4.35 13.94
C THR A 163 -9.05 -5.32 12.92
N GLU A 164 -7.76 -5.22 12.67
CA GLU A 164 -7.06 -6.08 11.70
C GLU A 164 -5.63 -6.33 12.18
N LEU A 165 -5.23 -7.58 12.15
CA LEU A 165 -3.85 -8.02 12.26
C LEU A 165 -3.35 -8.37 10.87
N ASN A 166 -2.15 -7.97 10.54
CA ASN A 166 -1.49 -8.30 9.28
C ASN A 166 -0.07 -8.81 9.55
N TYR A 167 0.22 -9.96 8.99
CA TYR A 167 1.56 -10.51 8.92
C TYR A 167 2.08 -10.44 7.49
N VAL A 168 3.32 -10.01 7.33
CA VAL A 168 4.00 -9.90 6.04
C VAL A 168 5.31 -10.66 6.08
N TYR A 169 5.55 -11.49 5.09
CA TYR A 169 6.84 -12.11 4.81
C TYR A 169 7.29 -11.72 3.41
N ALA A 170 8.50 -11.19 3.28
CA ALA A 170 9.08 -10.81 1.99
C ALA A 170 10.50 -11.37 1.88
N ARG A 171 10.85 -11.95 0.72
CA ARG A 171 12.15 -12.53 0.45
C ARG A 171 12.66 -12.13 -0.94
N SER A 172 13.88 -11.59 -0.99
CA SER A 172 14.60 -11.34 -2.25
C SER A 172 15.07 -12.66 -2.86
N SER A 173 14.85 -12.81 -4.16
CA SER A 173 15.37 -13.95 -4.94
C SER A 173 16.83 -13.76 -5.34
N GLU A 174 17.29 -12.51 -5.42
CA GLU A 174 18.65 -12.13 -5.82
C GLU A 174 19.60 -12.02 -4.59
N GLY A 175 19.13 -12.38 -3.39
CA GLY A 175 19.94 -12.33 -2.17
C GLY A 175 20.18 -10.92 -1.61
N VAL A 176 19.49 -9.90 -2.14
CA VAL A 176 19.60 -8.52 -1.65
C VAL A 176 19.15 -8.46 -0.19
N SER A 177 19.96 -7.83 0.65
CA SER A 177 19.65 -7.68 2.07
C SER A 177 18.38 -6.83 2.27
N ARG A 178 17.45 -7.34 3.07
CA ARG A 178 16.20 -6.66 3.41
C ARG A 178 16.12 -6.24 4.86
N ASN A 179 16.74 -7.01 5.76
CA ASN A 179 16.78 -6.72 7.18
C ASN A 179 17.95 -7.47 7.81
N ASP A 180 18.79 -6.79 8.59
CA ASP A 180 19.93 -7.36 9.35
C ASP A 180 20.80 -8.31 8.50
N ASN A 181 21.16 -7.91 7.29
CA ASN A 181 21.93 -8.71 6.32
C ASN A 181 21.25 -10.02 5.89
N LYS A 182 19.95 -10.17 6.11
CA LYS A 182 19.17 -11.31 5.66
C LYS A 182 18.39 -10.98 4.37
N PRO A 183 18.24 -11.92 3.43
CA PRO A 183 17.49 -11.69 2.21
C PRO A 183 15.97 -11.70 2.41
N TYR A 184 15.48 -11.70 3.64
CA TYR A 184 14.08 -11.69 3.99
C TYR A 184 13.75 -10.69 5.09
N SER A 185 12.49 -10.26 5.14
CA SER A 185 11.93 -9.44 6.22
C SER A 185 10.60 -10.01 6.68
N GLN A 186 10.24 -9.72 7.92
CA GLN A 186 8.96 -10.04 8.54
C GLN A 186 8.40 -8.78 9.18
N GLU A 187 7.11 -8.54 9.00
CA GLU A 187 6.42 -7.38 9.56
C GLU A 187 5.11 -7.84 10.22
N TYR A 188 4.79 -7.24 11.34
CA TYR A 188 3.53 -7.45 12.07
C TYR A 188 2.87 -6.09 12.23
N ASN A 189 1.65 -5.96 11.69
CA ASN A 189 0.91 -4.73 11.72
C ASN A 189 -0.43 -4.93 12.44
N VAL A 190 -0.80 -3.98 13.28
CA VAL A 190 -2.11 -3.91 13.92
C VAL A 190 -2.81 -2.65 13.43
N LYS A 191 -4.04 -2.78 12.98
CA LYS A 191 -4.87 -1.65 12.56
C LYS A 191 -6.15 -1.64 13.36
N VAL A 192 -6.49 -0.47 13.89
CA VAL A 192 -7.80 -0.18 14.47
C VAL A 192 -8.39 0.99 13.70
N ALA A 193 -9.62 0.86 13.27
CA ALA A 193 -10.33 1.91 12.55
C ALA A 193 -11.74 2.06 13.14
N TYR A 194 -12.22 3.29 13.16
CA TYR A 194 -13.58 3.63 13.54
C TYR A 194 -14.24 4.41 12.39
N LYS A 195 -15.45 4.01 12.01
CA LYS A 195 -16.23 4.71 11.00
C LYS A 195 -16.96 5.86 11.70
N LEU A 196 -16.71 7.06 11.22
CA LEU A 196 -17.48 8.25 11.63
C LEU A 196 -18.68 8.35 10.68
N ASP A 197 -19.88 8.32 11.24
CA ASP A 197 -21.09 8.67 10.49
C ASP A 197 -21.20 10.19 10.40
N ASN A 198 -21.55 10.70 9.22
CA ASN A 198 -21.89 12.09 8.97
C ASN A 198 -23.40 12.27 9.15
#